data_879c3a4648b6d8f61f07f84e014d438b
#
_entry.id   879c3a4648b6d8f61f07f84e014d438b
#
_cell.length_a   1.000
_cell.length_b   1.000
_cell.length_c   1.000
_cell.angle_alpha   90.00
_cell.angle_beta   90.00
_cell.angle_gamma   90.00
#
_symmetry.space_group_name_H-M   'P 1'
#
loop_
_entity.id
_entity.type
_entity.pdbx_description
1 polymer ?
#
loop_
_entity_poly.entity_id
_entity_poly.type
_entity_poly.pdbx_seq_one_letter_code
_entity_poly.pdbx_strand_id
1 'polypeptide(L)'
;FLENSYFENVSGPAVVITNENNSNNQITFRNVYCKNVPTLAKYTRSNTATHVAHKIYKVKSYDHGLQMDNMVDMPEYETLVDIEPIQKMPVAQLMDIPALHAMATWVNLRELGAKGDGETDDTKAIQEAIDKYDNIYVPQGWYRITETLKMKPDTKLIGLHPFGTQFQLDESTAAFSGFGGPKAMVESSEGGANMLVGIGINTGGYNYRAVGVKWMANADSYMNDVKFVGGHGGLWKPKPGVEEPRGRWNRPARISSPDNPVAASGMDLAWDNQYWSLWVTNNGGGTFKDIWTASTYATNGFYANNTSTPGRIYAVSIEHHVR
;
A
#
# COMPACT_ATOMS: atom_id res chain seq x y z
N PHE A 1 11.62 -3.02 -10.00
CA PHE A 1 11.36 -4.44 -10.19
C PHE A 1 10.45 -4.66 -11.39
N LEU A 2 10.81 -5.57 -12.29
CA LEU A 2 10.06 -5.89 -13.49
C LEU A 2 9.87 -7.41 -13.57
N GLU A 3 8.64 -7.88 -13.57
CA GLU A 3 8.33 -9.31 -13.56
C GLU A 3 7.22 -9.65 -14.54
N ASN A 4 7.30 -10.85 -15.14
CA ASN A 4 6.28 -11.39 -16.05
C ASN A 4 5.84 -10.39 -17.14
N SER A 5 6.79 -9.63 -17.65
CA SER A 5 6.57 -8.50 -18.56
C SER A 5 6.95 -8.85 -19.99
N TYR A 6 6.38 -8.12 -20.96
CA TYR A 6 6.56 -8.36 -22.37
C TYR A 6 6.99 -7.09 -23.10
N PHE A 7 8.04 -7.18 -23.90
CA PHE A 7 8.47 -6.15 -24.83
C PHE A 7 8.45 -6.69 -26.25
N GLU A 8 7.75 -6.02 -27.14
CA GLU A 8 7.72 -6.38 -28.55
C GLU A 8 7.99 -5.18 -29.46
N ASN A 9 8.83 -5.39 -30.48
CA ASN A 9 9.11 -4.41 -31.52
C ASN A 9 9.62 -3.05 -30.98
N VAL A 10 10.53 -3.12 -30.03
CA VAL A 10 11.18 -1.93 -29.46
C VAL A 10 12.50 -1.70 -30.19
N SER A 11 12.58 -0.64 -30.98
CA SER A 11 13.79 -0.30 -31.77
C SER A 11 14.91 0.30 -30.94
N GLY A 12 14.57 0.99 -29.85
CA GLY A 12 15.50 1.50 -28.85
C GLY A 12 15.73 0.52 -27.70
N PRO A 13 16.33 0.97 -26.60
CA PRO A 13 16.43 0.17 -25.38
C PRO A 13 15.04 -0.09 -24.77
N ALA A 14 14.78 -1.32 -24.35
CA ALA A 14 13.54 -1.62 -23.62
C ALA A 14 13.50 -0.91 -22.26
N VAL A 15 14.65 -0.81 -21.60
CA VAL A 15 14.79 -0.12 -20.32
C VAL A 15 15.96 0.85 -20.37
N VAL A 16 15.77 2.06 -19.88
CA VAL A 16 16.82 3.06 -19.73
C VAL A 16 17.10 3.28 -18.25
N ILE A 17 18.35 3.06 -17.85
CA ILE A 17 18.81 3.18 -16.46
C ILE A 17 19.62 4.48 -16.36
N THR A 18 19.11 5.44 -15.60
CA THR A 18 19.68 6.79 -15.51
C THR A 18 20.53 7.02 -14.26
N ASN A 19 20.44 6.15 -13.28
CA ASN A 19 21.08 6.30 -11.97
C ASN A 19 21.93 5.08 -11.60
N GLU A 20 22.69 4.56 -12.56
CA GLU A 20 23.46 3.31 -12.45
C GLU A 20 24.54 3.32 -11.37
N ASN A 21 25.02 4.50 -10.96
CA ASN A 21 26.07 4.63 -9.96
C ASN A 21 25.55 4.89 -8.54
N ASN A 22 24.24 4.80 -8.34
CA ASN A 22 23.67 4.94 -7.01
C ASN A 22 23.74 3.59 -6.30
N SER A 23 24.55 3.49 -5.25
CA SER A 23 24.70 2.28 -4.44
C SER A 23 23.41 1.79 -3.78
N ASN A 24 22.36 2.62 -3.77
CA ASN A 24 21.04 2.26 -3.26
C ASN A 24 20.09 1.76 -4.35
N ASN A 25 20.52 1.74 -5.62
CA ASN A 25 19.72 1.19 -6.69
C ASN A 25 19.82 -0.32 -6.71
N GLN A 26 18.65 -0.94 -6.74
CA GLN A 26 18.48 -2.36 -7.00
C GLN A 26 17.50 -2.52 -8.16
N ILE A 27 17.97 -3.02 -9.29
CA ILE A 27 17.16 -3.22 -10.49
C ILE A 27 17.08 -4.71 -10.75
N THR A 28 15.88 -5.23 -10.74
CA THR A 28 15.65 -6.68 -10.87
C THR A 28 14.60 -6.95 -11.91
N PHE A 29 14.91 -7.82 -12.88
CA PHE A 29 13.93 -8.37 -13.81
C PHE A 29 13.81 -9.88 -13.60
N ARG A 30 12.59 -10.40 -13.71
CA ARG A 30 12.29 -11.83 -13.67
C ARG A 30 11.26 -12.18 -14.72
N ASN A 31 11.52 -13.24 -15.49
CA ASN A 31 10.59 -13.74 -16.51
C ASN A 31 10.13 -12.64 -17.48
N VAL A 32 11.06 -11.85 -18.01
CA VAL A 32 10.76 -10.82 -19.01
C VAL A 32 10.94 -11.39 -20.42
N TYR A 33 9.91 -11.28 -21.23
CA TYR A 33 9.87 -11.83 -22.58
C TYR A 33 10.02 -10.74 -23.62
N CYS A 34 10.94 -10.96 -24.57
CA CYS A 34 11.30 -9.96 -25.56
C CYS A 34 11.21 -10.53 -27.00
N LYS A 35 10.65 -9.73 -27.90
CA LYS A 35 10.62 -10.05 -29.32
C LYS A 35 10.96 -8.81 -30.15
N ASN A 36 11.95 -8.93 -31.04
CA ASN A 36 12.47 -7.80 -31.81
C ASN A 36 12.92 -6.64 -30.90
N VAL A 37 13.70 -6.94 -29.86
CA VAL A 37 14.26 -6.00 -28.89
C VAL A 37 15.76 -6.22 -28.82
N PRO A 38 16.56 -5.57 -29.69
CA PRO A 38 18.01 -5.79 -29.77
C PRO A 38 18.78 -5.24 -28.58
N THR A 39 18.21 -4.29 -27.85
CA THR A 39 18.83 -3.69 -26.65
C THR A 39 17.88 -3.81 -25.46
N LEU A 40 18.22 -4.68 -24.52
CA LEU A 40 17.42 -4.89 -23.32
C LEU A 40 17.48 -3.69 -22.38
N ALA A 41 18.68 -3.27 -22.02
CA ALA A 41 18.91 -2.17 -21.10
C ALA A 41 20.02 -1.25 -21.60
N LYS A 42 19.88 0.05 -21.35
CA LYS A 42 20.92 1.05 -21.62
C LYS A 42 21.17 1.90 -20.38
N TYR A 43 22.44 2.08 -20.07
CA TYR A 43 22.91 2.92 -18.98
C TYR A 43 23.29 4.31 -19.53
N THR A 44 22.72 5.37 -18.97
CA THR A 44 22.91 6.72 -19.53
C THR A 44 24.24 7.36 -19.18
N ARG A 45 24.80 7.06 -18.02
CA ARG A 45 26.07 7.65 -17.57
C ARG A 45 27.28 7.00 -18.21
N SER A 46 27.36 5.68 -18.11
CA SER A 46 28.45 4.92 -18.73
C SER A 46 28.29 4.81 -20.25
N ASN A 47 27.11 5.09 -20.77
CA ASN A 47 26.73 4.88 -22.16
C ASN A 47 26.92 3.42 -22.64
N THR A 48 26.89 2.47 -21.70
CA THR A 48 26.93 1.03 -21.99
C THR A 48 25.53 0.48 -22.18
N ALA A 49 25.42 -0.71 -22.75
CA ALA A 49 24.12 -1.35 -22.98
C ALA A 49 24.22 -2.87 -22.94
N THR A 50 23.14 -3.52 -22.55
CA THR A 50 22.96 -4.96 -22.67
C THR A 50 22.29 -5.27 -24.00
N HIS A 51 23.09 -5.70 -24.97
CA HIS A 51 22.63 -6.10 -26.29
C HIS A 51 22.30 -7.61 -26.31
N VAL A 52 21.25 -7.98 -27.01
CA VAL A 52 20.83 -9.36 -27.16
C VAL A 52 20.65 -9.70 -28.64
N ALA A 53 21.39 -10.69 -29.11
CA ALA A 53 21.39 -11.08 -30.53
C ALA A 53 20.15 -11.92 -30.93
N HIS A 54 19.41 -12.44 -29.95
CA HIS A 54 18.26 -13.30 -30.20
C HIS A 54 17.03 -12.48 -30.61
N LYS A 55 16.34 -12.94 -31.66
CA LYS A 55 15.09 -12.30 -32.10
C LYS A 55 13.96 -12.44 -31.10
N ILE A 56 13.88 -13.60 -30.44
CA ILE A 56 12.91 -13.88 -29.38
C ILE A 56 13.68 -14.51 -28.22
N TYR A 57 13.54 -13.94 -27.04
CA TYR A 57 14.25 -14.42 -25.86
C TYR A 57 13.49 -14.15 -24.57
N LYS A 58 13.88 -14.88 -23.54
CA LYS A 58 13.42 -14.70 -22.17
C LYS A 58 14.59 -14.23 -21.31
N VAL A 59 14.41 -13.17 -20.60
CA VAL A 59 15.28 -12.78 -19.49
C VAL A 59 14.78 -13.53 -18.26
N LYS A 60 15.49 -14.59 -17.86
CA LYS A 60 15.15 -15.35 -16.64
C LYS A 60 15.43 -14.50 -15.41
N SER A 61 16.61 -13.88 -15.41
CA SER A 61 17.00 -12.91 -14.38
C SER A 61 17.88 -11.81 -14.95
N TYR A 62 17.73 -10.62 -14.40
CA TYR A 62 18.62 -9.49 -14.58
C TYR A 62 18.68 -8.77 -13.23
N ASP A 63 19.87 -8.68 -12.67
CA ASP A 63 20.10 -8.03 -11.39
C ASP A 63 21.20 -7.01 -11.53
N HIS A 64 20.92 -5.75 -11.26
CA HIS A 64 21.87 -4.67 -11.27
C HIS A 64 21.83 -3.96 -9.92
N GLY A 65 22.92 -4.00 -9.17
CA GLY A 65 23.03 -3.43 -7.85
C GLY A 65 24.08 -4.14 -7.01
N LEU A 66 24.02 -3.96 -5.70
CA LEU A 66 24.92 -4.65 -4.78
C LEU A 66 24.60 -6.14 -4.76
N GLN A 67 25.62 -6.95 -5.03
CA GLN A 67 25.58 -8.41 -4.99
C GLN A 67 26.51 -8.91 -3.89
N MET A 68 26.17 -10.05 -3.33
CA MET A 68 26.90 -10.63 -2.21
C MET A 68 26.68 -12.14 -2.22
N ASP A 69 27.73 -12.93 -2.35
CA ASP A 69 27.63 -14.40 -2.38
C ASP A 69 27.33 -14.99 -0.99
N ASN A 70 27.92 -14.41 0.04
CA ASN A 70 27.70 -14.82 1.43
C ASN A 70 27.45 -13.60 2.32
N MET A 71 26.74 -13.78 3.41
CA MET A 71 26.39 -12.70 4.33
C MET A 71 27.60 -12.04 5.03
N VAL A 72 28.77 -12.63 4.95
CA VAL A 72 30.02 -12.10 5.53
C VAL A 72 30.90 -11.38 4.50
N ASP A 73 30.54 -11.45 3.24
CA ASP A 73 31.31 -10.81 2.17
C ASP A 73 31.01 -9.33 2.09
N MET A 74 31.94 -8.57 1.58
CA MET A 74 31.69 -7.19 1.19
C MET A 74 30.89 -7.19 -0.11
N PRO A 75 29.75 -6.46 -0.17
CA PRO A 75 28.95 -6.42 -1.39
C PRO A 75 29.69 -5.72 -2.51
N GLU A 76 29.59 -6.28 -3.71
CA GLU A 76 30.12 -5.69 -4.93
C GLU A 76 29.00 -5.20 -5.83
N TYR A 77 29.27 -4.14 -6.60
CA TYR A 77 28.26 -3.54 -7.48
C TYR A 77 28.37 -4.18 -8.86
N GLU A 78 27.44 -5.05 -9.19
CA GLU A 78 27.49 -5.87 -10.40
C GLU A 78 26.18 -5.87 -11.19
N THR A 79 26.28 -6.37 -12.43
CA THR A 79 25.13 -6.69 -13.27
C THR A 79 25.20 -8.15 -13.67
N LEU A 80 24.30 -8.94 -13.11
CA LEU A 80 24.15 -10.37 -13.42
C LEU A 80 22.97 -10.57 -14.37
N VAL A 81 23.21 -11.29 -15.49
CA VAL A 81 22.20 -11.44 -16.55
C VAL A 81 22.12 -12.90 -16.98
N ASP A 82 20.92 -13.49 -16.90
CA ASP A 82 20.61 -14.81 -17.44
C ASP A 82 19.49 -14.69 -18.50
N ILE A 83 19.87 -14.90 -19.76
CA ILE A 83 18.98 -14.77 -20.93
C ILE A 83 19.01 -16.09 -21.70
N GLU A 84 17.85 -16.58 -22.08
CA GLU A 84 17.71 -17.75 -22.93
C GLU A 84 16.92 -17.43 -24.22
N PRO A 85 17.35 -17.94 -25.37
CA PRO A 85 16.54 -17.86 -26.58
C PRO A 85 15.31 -18.74 -26.44
N ILE A 86 14.17 -18.27 -26.94
CA ILE A 86 12.94 -19.03 -27.02
C ILE A 86 12.41 -19.02 -28.45
N GLN A 87 11.66 -20.04 -28.82
CA GLN A 87 11.15 -20.15 -30.19
C GLN A 87 9.89 -19.34 -30.44
N LYS A 88 9.08 -19.12 -29.40
CA LYS A 88 7.79 -18.46 -29.50
C LYS A 88 7.53 -17.66 -28.22
N MET A 89 6.98 -16.45 -28.40
CA MET A 89 6.46 -15.68 -27.28
C MET A 89 5.33 -16.45 -26.60
N PRO A 90 5.36 -16.57 -25.27
CA PRO A 90 4.19 -17.07 -24.55
C PRO A 90 3.01 -16.12 -24.76
N VAL A 91 1.82 -16.65 -24.66
CA VAL A 91 0.62 -15.81 -24.62
C VAL A 91 0.69 -14.99 -23.34
N ALA A 92 0.59 -13.66 -23.44
CA ALA A 92 0.53 -12.79 -22.30
C ALA A 92 -0.67 -13.20 -21.45
N GLN A 93 -0.39 -13.68 -20.25
CA GLN A 93 -1.44 -13.89 -19.28
C GLN A 93 -1.87 -12.53 -18.78
N LEU A 94 -3.15 -12.24 -18.88
CA LEU A 94 -3.72 -11.09 -18.18
C LEU A 94 -3.41 -11.28 -16.70
N MET A 95 -3.01 -10.20 -16.06
CA MET A 95 -2.80 -10.25 -14.61
C MET A 95 -4.09 -10.74 -13.97
N ASP A 96 -3.97 -11.67 -13.04
CA ASP A 96 -5.07 -12.20 -12.26
C ASP A 96 -5.48 -11.17 -11.18
N ILE A 97 -5.86 -10.01 -11.66
CA ILE A 97 -6.31 -8.87 -10.85
C ILE A 97 -7.78 -8.65 -11.15
N PRO A 98 -8.64 -8.67 -10.15
CA PRO A 98 -10.06 -8.39 -10.33
C PRO A 98 -10.26 -7.00 -10.97
N ALA A 99 -11.08 -6.94 -12.01
CA ALA A 99 -11.43 -5.69 -12.65
C ALA A 99 -12.41 -4.90 -11.79
N LEU A 100 -12.26 -3.58 -11.75
CA LEU A 100 -13.28 -2.71 -11.17
C LEU A 100 -14.55 -2.74 -12.03
N HIS A 101 -15.68 -2.61 -11.39
CA HIS A 101 -16.95 -2.49 -12.09
C HIS A 101 -17.01 -1.20 -12.93
N ALA A 102 -17.84 -1.19 -13.96
CA ALA A 102 -17.99 -0.04 -14.84
C ALA A 102 -18.32 1.25 -14.05
N MET A 103 -17.63 2.34 -14.33
CA MET A 103 -17.80 3.62 -13.61
C MET A 103 -19.24 4.13 -13.58
N ALA A 104 -20.04 3.79 -14.61
CA ALA A 104 -21.45 4.15 -14.66
C ALA A 104 -22.30 3.53 -13.54
N THR A 105 -21.76 2.52 -12.84
CA THR A 105 -22.42 1.88 -11.69
C THR A 105 -21.99 2.47 -10.35
N TRP A 106 -21.04 3.41 -10.34
CA TRP A 106 -20.52 3.98 -9.11
C TRP A 106 -21.43 5.08 -8.59
N VAL A 107 -21.72 5.08 -7.31
CA VAL A 107 -22.41 6.18 -6.63
C VAL A 107 -21.40 7.07 -5.92
N ASN A 108 -21.57 8.35 -6.00
CA ASN A 108 -20.68 9.33 -5.38
C ASN A 108 -21.06 9.51 -3.91
N LEU A 109 -20.14 9.18 -3.01
CA LEU A 109 -20.35 9.23 -1.57
C LEU A 109 -20.74 10.63 -1.06
N ARG A 110 -20.21 11.71 -1.68
CA ARG A 110 -20.58 13.08 -1.28
C ARG A 110 -22.02 13.42 -1.61
N GLU A 111 -22.54 12.89 -2.70
CA GLU A 111 -23.96 13.08 -3.07
C GLU A 111 -24.90 12.32 -2.11
N LEU A 112 -24.35 11.34 -1.37
CA LEU A 112 -25.07 10.60 -0.34
C LEU A 112 -24.91 11.18 1.07
N GLY A 113 -24.30 12.38 1.17
CA GLY A 113 -24.26 13.16 2.40
C GLY A 113 -22.93 13.21 3.15
N ALA A 114 -21.96 12.37 2.81
CA ALA A 114 -20.64 12.46 3.42
C ALA A 114 -19.92 13.76 2.99
N LYS A 115 -19.18 14.37 3.90
CA LYS A 115 -18.51 15.66 3.68
C LYS A 115 -17.06 15.50 3.24
N GLY A 116 -16.31 14.64 3.88
CA GLY A 116 -14.87 14.45 3.61
C GLY A 116 -14.06 15.72 3.90
N ASP A 117 -14.50 16.55 4.84
CA ASP A 117 -13.86 17.81 5.26
C ASP A 117 -12.86 17.63 6.40
N GLY A 118 -12.76 16.43 6.95
CA GLY A 118 -11.90 16.07 8.06
C GLY A 118 -12.44 16.51 9.44
N GLU A 119 -13.65 17.06 9.51
CA GLU A 119 -14.27 17.58 10.71
C GLU A 119 -15.61 16.92 11.02
N THR A 120 -16.46 16.82 10.00
CA THR A 120 -17.77 16.17 10.10
C THR A 120 -17.59 14.68 10.37
N ASP A 121 -18.37 14.12 11.29
CA ASP A 121 -18.44 12.67 11.45
C ASP A 121 -19.23 12.05 10.29
N ASP A 122 -18.51 11.44 9.38
CA ASP A 122 -19.05 10.81 8.17
C ASP A 122 -19.45 9.35 8.38
N THR A 123 -19.25 8.79 9.58
CA THR A 123 -19.49 7.35 9.87
C THR A 123 -20.85 6.89 9.40
N LYS A 124 -21.90 7.62 9.79
CA LYS A 124 -23.27 7.25 9.46
C LYS A 124 -23.54 7.34 7.96
N ALA A 125 -23.12 8.42 7.32
CA ALA A 125 -23.33 8.60 5.89
C ALA A 125 -22.62 7.52 5.05
N ILE A 126 -21.39 7.16 5.44
CA ILE A 126 -20.65 6.10 4.78
C ILE A 126 -21.31 4.74 5.00
N GLN A 127 -21.72 4.43 6.23
CA GLN A 127 -22.37 3.15 6.53
C GLN A 127 -23.71 3.01 5.80
N GLU A 128 -24.55 4.05 5.77
CA GLU A 128 -25.79 4.07 5.01
C GLU A 128 -25.56 3.90 3.49
N ALA A 129 -24.49 4.46 2.97
CA ALA A 129 -24.10 4.24 1.58
C ALA A 129 -23.70 2.76 1.34
N ILE A 130 -22.89 2.19 2.23
CA ILE A 130 -22.50 0.78 2.20
C ILE A 130 -23.75 -0.13 2.28
N ASP A 131 -24.67 0.17 3.15
CA ASP A 131 -25.87 -0.64 3.34
C ASP A 131 -26.77 -0.66 2.10
N LYS A 132 -26.75 0.41 1.32
CA LYS A 132 -27.64 0.59 0.18
C LYS A 132 -27.01 0.25 -1.18
N TYR A 133 -25.73 0.52 -1.37
CA TYR A 133 -25.04 0.43 -2.66
C TYR A 133 -23.84 -0.52 -2.60
N ASP A 134 -23.49 -1.10 -3.76
CA ASP A 134 -22.35 -2.00 -3.86
C ASP A 134 -21.07 -1.29 -4.35
N ASN A 135 -21.19 -0.37 -5.32
CA ASN A 135 -20.07 0.33 -5.91
C ASN A 135 -20.06 1.79 -5.47
N ILE A 136 -19.22 2.13 -4.52
CA ILE A 136 -19.19 3.46 -3.89
C ILE A 136 -17.87 4.15 -4.26
N TYR A 137 -17.98 5.22 -5.03
CA TYR A 137 -16.88 6.14 -5.27
C TYR A 137 -16.72 7.08 -4.08
N VAL A 138 -15.53 7.08 -3.51
CA VAL A 138 -15.13 7.94 -2.40
C VAL A 138 -14.26 9.07 -2.97
N PRO A 139 -14.81 10.27 -3.23
CA PRO A 139 -14.04 11.38 -3.76
C PRO A 139 -12.90 11.82 -2.85
N GLN A 140 -11.96 12.59 -3.41
CA GLN A 140 -10.89 13.19 -2.62
C GLN A 140 -11.45 13.91 -1.40
N GLY A 141 -10.93 13.59 -0.22
CA GLY A 141 -11.36 14.16 1.05
C GLY A 141 -10.85 13.35 2.24
N TRP A 142 -10.98 13.94 3.42
CA TRP A 142 -10.64 13.29 4.67
C TRP A 142 -11.94 13.01 5.43
N TYR A 143 -12.36 11.76 5.39
CA TYR A 143 -13.62 11.31 5.97
C TYR A 143 -13.37 10.87 7.41
N ARG A 144 -13.76 11.72 8.36
CA ARG A 144 -13.66 11.41 9.77
C ARG A 144 -14.68 10.33 10.13
N ILE A 145 -14.24 9.29 10.80
CA ILE A 145 -15.12 8.23 11.31
C ILE A 145 -14.90 8.02 12.81
N THR A 146 -15.92 7.56 13.51
CA THR A 146 -15.90 7.34 14.96
C THR A 146 -16.25 5.91 15.36
N GLU A 147 -16.69 5.11 14.39
CA GLU A 147 -17.04 3.70 14.57
C GLU A 147 -16.57 2.85 13.38
N THR A 148 -16.61 1.54 13.53
CA THR A 148 -16.26 0.58 12.47
C THR A 148 -17.21 0.69 11.29
N LEU A 149 -16.68 0.81 10.09
CA LEU A 149 -17.41 0.66 8.84
C LEU A 149 -17.46 -0.83 8.46
N LYS A 150 -18.65 -1.36 8.24
CA LYS A 150 -18.86 -2.77 7.92
C LYS A 150 -19.31 -2.91 6.46
N MET A 151 -18.49 -3.54 5.65
CA MET A 151 -18.81 -3.81 4.25
C MET A 151 -19.79 -4.97 4.13
N LYS A 152 -20.74 -4.87 3.20
CA LYS A 152 -21.57 -6.00 2.75
C LYS A 152 -20.76 -6.93 1.83
N PRO A 153 -21.27 -8.15 1.54
CA PRO A 153 -20.53 -9.11 0.70
C PRO A 153 -20.05 -8.58 -0.65
N ASP A 154 -20.82 -7.68 -1.26
CA ASP A 154 -20.50 -7.13 -2.59
C ASP A 154 -20.02 -5.68 -2.58
N THR A 155 -19.73 -5.12 -1.41
CA THR A 155 -19.28 -3.71 -1.31
C THR A 155 -17.91 -3.50 -1.95
N LYS A 156 -17.82 -2.47 -2.79
CA LYS A 156 -16.58 -1.92 -3.35
C LYS A 156 -16.48 -0.46 -2.93
N LEU A 157 -15.44 -0.13 -2.17
CA LEU A 157 -15.08 1.23 -1.80
C LEU A 157 -13.92 1.66 -2.69
N ILE A 158 -14.15 2.66 -3.52
CA ILE A 158 -13.24 3.05 -4.61
C ILE A 158 -12.86 4.51 -4.46
N GLY A 159 -11.63 4.77 -4.01
CA GLY A 159 -10.96 6.05 -4.10
C GLY A 159 -10.05 6.09 -5.33
N LEU A 160 -9.47 7.25 -5.62
CA LEU A 160 -8.53 7.41 -6.74
C LEU A 160 -7.09 7.65 -6.28
N HIS A 161 -6.88 8.03 -5.04
CA HIS A 161 -5.55 8.31 -4.51
C HIS A 161 -5.53 8.26 -2.98
N PRO A 162 -4.78 7.36 -2.36
CA PRO A 162 -4.87 7.06 -0.92
C PRO A 162 -4.39 8.20 -0.01
N PHE A 163 -3.59 9.14 -0.49
CA PHE A 163 -3.23 10.32 0.29
C PHE A 163 -4.25 11.46 0.15
N GLY A 164 -4.98 11.47 -0.95
CA GLY A 164 -6.05 12.44 -1.18
C GLY A 164 -7.41 12.00 -0.63
N THR A 165 -7.62 10.69 -0.49
CA THR A 165 -8.87 10.10 0.00
C THR A 165 -8.56 9.25 1.21
N GLN A 166 -8.98 9.69 2.40
CA GLN A 166 -8.65 8.98 3.65
C GLN A 166 -9.90 8.78 4.53
N PHE A 167 -10.02 7.59 5.11
CA PHE A 167 -10.79 7.39 6.32
C PHE A 167 -9.88 7.63 7.53
N GLN A 168 -10.33 8.42 8.50
CA GLN A 168 -9.50 8.83 9.60
C GLN A 168 -10.24 8.82 10.94
N LEU A 169 -9.49 8.48 12.00
CA LEU A 169 -9.92 8.67 13.39
C LEU A 169 -9.31 9.96 13.95
N ASP A 170 -10.04 10.62 14.83
CA ASP A 170 -9.45 11.63 15.70
C ASP A 170 -8.54 10.97 16.75
N GLU A 171 -7.72 11.78 17.41
CA GLU A 171 -6.98 11.32 18.58
C GLU A 171 -7.94 10.85 19.69
N SER A 172 -7.60 9.73 20.31
CA SER A 172 -8.40 9.15 21.41
C SER A 172 -9.87 8.95 21.06
N THR A 173 -10.19 8.55 19.83
CA THR A 173 -11.57 8.19 19.44
C THR A 173 -12.09 7.08 20.38
N ALA A 174 -13.18 7.36 21.10
CA ALA A 174 -13.65 6.54 22.22
C ALA A 174 -13.82 5.05 21.89
N ALA A 175 -14.29 4.72 20.67
CA ALA A 175 -14.48 3.34 20.23
C ALA A 175 -13.18 2.56 20.01
N PHE A 176 -12.05 3.26 19.80
CA PHE A 176 -10.76 2.69 19.40
C PHE A 176 -9.64 2.92 20.41
N SER A 177 -9.85 3.80 21.38
CA SER A 177 -8.92 4.09 22.47
C SER A 177 -9.13 3.21 23.70
N GLY A 178 -8.28 3.39 24.72
CA GLY A 178 -8.36 2.67 25.98
C GLY A 178 -7.90 1.21 25.89
N PHE A 179 -8.29 0.42 26.89
CA PHE A 179 -7.94 -0.99 26.98
C PHE A 179 -9.00 -1.88 26.32
N GLY A 180 -8.55 -3.00 25.76
CA GLY A 180 -9.44 -4.00 25.15
C GLY A 180 -8.82 -4.68 23.93
N GLY A 181 -9.57 -5.57 23.30
CA GLY A 181 -9.13 -6.24 22.07
C GLY A 181 -9.10 -5.31 20.87
N PRO A 182 -8.46 -5.76 19.77
CA PRO A 182 -8.38 -4.99 18.52
C PRO A 182 -9.77 -4.69 17.95
N LYS A 183 -9.94 -3.49 17.39
CA LYS A 183 -11.16 -3.03 16.74
C LYS A 183 -10.82 -2.38 15.40
N ALA A 184 -11.40 -2.86 14.32
CA ALA A 184 -11.09 -2.37 12.98
C ALA A 184 -11.85 -1.10 12.61
N MET A 185 -11.20 -0.19 11.86
CA MET A 185 -11.86 0.95 11.24
C MET A 185 -12.77 0.50 10.10
N VAL A 186 -12.28 -0.44 9.29
CA VAL A 186 -13.03 -1.05 8.18
C VAL A 186 -13.00 -2.56 8.33
N GLU A 187 -14.16 -3.20 8.28
CA GLU A 187 -14.31 -4.65 8.25
C GLU A 187 -14.89 -5.08 6.90
N SER A 188 -14.21 -5.97 6.19
CA SER A 188 -14.82 -6.65 5.06
C SER A 188 -15.87 -7.64 5.53
N SER A 189 -16.78 -8.00 4.65
CA SER A 189 -17.72 -9.10 4.93
C SER A 189 -16.98 -10.43 4.95
N GLU A 190 -17.34 -11.30 5.87
CA GLU A 190 -16.84 -12.67 5.89
C GLU A 190 -17.32 -13.42 4.64
N GLY A 191 -16.36 -13.96 3.87
CA GLY A 191 -16.63 -14.65 2.62
C GLY A 191 -17.14 -13.79 1.46
N GLY A 192 -17.19 -12.46 1.61
CA GLY A 192 -17.62 -11.53 0.57
C GLY A 192 -16.57 -11.30 -0.52
N ALA A 193 -17.00 -10.81 -1.68
CA ALA A 193 -16.13 -10.38 -2.79
C ALA A 193 -15.89 -8.87 -2.73
N ASN A 194 -15.28 -8.42 -1.63
CA ASN A 194 -15.08 -7.01 -1.36
C ASN A 194 -13.92 -6.41 -2.15
N MET A 195 -14.02 -5.11 -2.43
CA MET A 195 -12.91 -4.32 -2.95
C MET A 195 -12.68 -3.08 -2.10
N LEU A 196 -11.41 -2.78 -1.83
CA LEU A 196 -10.96 -1.54 -1.18
C LEU A 196 -9.81 -0.99 -2.02
N VAL A 197 -10.03 0.14 -2.69
CA VAL A 197 -9.12 0.64 -3.73
C VAL A 197 -8.86 2.13 -3.57
N GLY A 198 -7.60 2.55 -3.64
CA GLY A 198 -7.18 3.95 -3.69
C GLY A 198 -7.54 4.77 -2.44
N ILE A 199 -7.58 4.15 -1.27
CA ILE A 199 -8.00 4.76 -0.01
C ILE A 199 -6.89 4.67 1.04
N GLY A 200 -6.64 5.79 1.71
CA GLY A 200 -5.79 5.86 2.88
C GLY A 200 -6.56 5.55 4.16
N ILE A 201 -5.93 4.83 5.07
CA ILE A 201 -6.47 4.50 6.39
C ILE A 201 -5.59 5.15 7.45
N ASN A 202 -6.16 6.08 8.20
CA ASN A 202 -5.46 6.84 9.23
C ASN A 202 -6.08 6.56 10.60
N THR A 203 -5.37 5.81 11.41
CA THR A 203 -5.82 5.41 12.75
C THR A 203 -5.69 6.53 13.80
N GLY A 204 -5.24 7.73 13.42
CA GLY A 204 -5.07 8.85 14.35
C GLY A 204 -4.02 8.59 15.41
N GLY A 205 -4.14 9.23 16.54
CA GLY A 205 -3.28 9.06 17.71
C GLY A 205 -4.03 8.53 18.94
N TYR A 206 -3.32 7.82 19.83
CA TYR A 206 -3.87 7.25 21.07
C TYR A 206 -5.05 6.29 20.88
N ASN A 207 -5.14 5.67 19.71
CA ASN A 207 -6.17 4.67 19.39
C ASN A 207 -5.56 3.25 19.43
N TYR A 208 -5.11 2.84 20.61
CA TYR A 208 -4.31 1.61 20.82
C TYR A 208 -4.99 0.32 20.40
N ARG A 209 -6.31 0.35 20.27
CA ARG A 209 -7.12 -0.79 19.82
C ARG A 209 -7.35 -0.79 18.32
N ALA A 210 -7.03 0.32 17.64
CA ALA A 210 -7.34 0.48 16.23
C ALA A 210 -6.59 -0.53 15.38
N VAL A 211 -7.34 -1.22 14.51
CA VAL A 211 -6.85 -1.95 13.35
C VAL A 211 -7.31 -1.18 12.13
N GLY A 212 -6.41 -0.92 11.20
CA GLY A 212 -6.80 -0.17 10.00
C GLY A 212 -7.89 -0.90 9.23
N VAL A 213 -7.62 -2.12 8.78
CA VAL A 213 -8.60 -2.97 8.09
C VAL A 213 -8.56 -4.39 8.64
N LYS A 214 -9.73 -4.95 8.95
CA LYS A 214 -9.92 -6.38 9.18
C LYS A 214 -10.51 -6.99 7.92
N TRP A 215 -9.75 -7.91 7.31
CA TRP A 215 -10.08 -8.49 6.03
C TRP A 215 -10.47 -9.96 6.18
N MET A 216 -11.73 -10.26 5.88
CA MET A 216 -12.34 -11.58 5.98
C MET A 216 -12.97 -12.00 4.65
N ALA A 217 -12.74 -11.23 3.60
CA ALA A 217 -13.29 -11.45 2.28
C ALA A 217 -12.61 -12.62 1.55
N ASN A 218 -13.30 -13.22 0.60
CA ASN A 218 -12.90 -14.44 -0.09
C ASN A 218 -11.76 -14.26 -1.11
N ALA A 219 -11.45 -15.31 -1.87
CA ALA A 219 -10.38 -15.33 -2.88
C ALA A 219 -10.61 -14.38 -4.07
N ASP A 220 -11.86 -13.97 -4.33
CA ASP A 220 -12.22 -13.05 -5.42
C ASP A 220 -12.16 -11.58 -4.99
N SER A 221 -11.79 -11.32 -3.75
CA SER A 221 -11.68 -9.97 -3.19
C SER A 221 -10.40 -9.27 -3.61
N TYR A 222 -10.41 -7.94 -3.55
CA TYR A 222 -9.31 -7.12 -4.02
C TYR A 222 -9.04 -5.90 -3.15
N MET A 223 -7.80 -5.78 -2.69
CA MET A 223 -7.29 -4.58 -2.03
C MET A 223 -6.16 -4.00 -2.87
N ASN A 224 -6.30 -2.76 -3.33
CA ASN A 224 -5.32 -2.13 -4.21
C ASN A 224 -5.07 -0.68 -3.87
N ASP A 225 -3.80 -0.29 -3.88
CA ASP A 225 -3.37 1.07 -3.59
C ASP A 225 -3.96 1.60 -2.26
N VAL A 226 -3.87 0.79 -1.22
CA VAL A 226 -4.28 1.14 0.15
C VAL A 226 -3.06 1.52 0.96
N LYS A 227 -3.11 2.69 1.58
CA LYS A 227 -2.01 3.21 2.41
C LYS A 227 -2.47 3.31 3.85
N PHE A 228 -1.80 2.58 4.73
CA PHE A 228 -1.99 2.72 6.17
C PHE A 228 -1.07 3.81 6.67
N VAL A 229 -1.62 5.01 6.82
CA VAL A 229 -0.86 6.25 7.12
C VAL A 229 -0.96 6.70 8.57
N GLY A 230 -1.66 5.96 9.39
CA GLY A 230 -1.78 6.18 10.82
C GLY A 230 -0.54 5.77 11.60
N GLY A 231 -0.61 5.90 12.92
CA GLY A 231 0.45 5.45 13.82
C GLY A 231 1.64 6.41 13.98
N HIS A 232 1.60 7.56 13.35
CA HIS A 232 2.63 8.60 13.50
C HIS A 232 2.28 9.66 14.53
N GLY A 233 1.39 9.38 15.49
CA GLY A 233 0.98 10.31 16.53
C GLY A 233 0.02 11.38 16.04
N GLY A 234 -1.26 11.14 16.21
CA GLY A 234 -2.35 12.06 16.01
C GLY A 234 -2.59 12.55 14.57
N LEU A 235 -3.75 13.12 14.36
CA LEU A 235 -4.11 13.78 13.12
C LEU A 235 -3.32 15.07 12.96
N TRP A 236 -2.81 15.27 11.76
CA TRP A 236 -2.28 16.56 11.40
C TRP A 236 -3.46 17.44 10.91
N LYS A 237 -3.94 18.31 11.77
CA LYS A 237 -4.81 19.42 11.39
C LYS A 237 -4.07 20.70 11.67
N PRO A 238 -3.91 21.61 10.69
CA PRO A 238 -3.48 22.97 11.00
C PRO A 238 -4.53 23.57 11.94
N LYS A 239 -4.13 24.04 13.10
CA LYS A 239 -5.02 24.81 13.98
C LYS A 239 -5.33 26.12 13.28
N PRO A 240 -6.61 26.56 13.18
CA PRO A 240 -6.94 27.86 12.62
C PRO A 240 -6.15 28.99 13.29
N GLY A 241 -5.44 29.79 12.49
CA GLY A 241 -4.64 30.92 12.98
C GLY A 241 -3.26 30.59 13.53
N VAL A 242 -2.82 29.36 13.44
CA VAL A 242 -1.45 28.94 13.79
C VAL A 242 -0.71 28.53 12.52
N GLU A 243 0.34 29.25 12.15
CA GLU A 243 1.31 28.77 11.17
C GLU A 243 2.12 27.62 11.78
N GLU A 244 1.64 26.39 11.58
CA GLU A 244 2.45 25.24 11.92
C GLU A 244 3.46 24.99 10.80
N PRO A 245 4.71 24.56 11.13
CA PRO A 245 5.69 24.20 10.13
C PRO A 245 5.10 23.12 9.21
N ARG A 246 5.18 23.33 7.91
CA ARG A 246 4.67 22.39 6.91
C ARG A 246 5.36 21.04 7.06
N GLY A 247 4.61 20.02 7.43
CA GLY A 247 5.09 18.64 7.52
C GLY A 247 4.49 17.90 8.70
N ARG A 248 3.73 16.89 8.40
CA ARG A 248 3.17 15.94 9.39
C ARG A 248 4.21 15.28 10.30
N TRP A 249 5.46 15.42 9.94
CA TRP A 249 6.61 14.86 10.63
C TRP A 249 7.12 15.71 11.78
N ASN A 250 6.71 16.96 11.88
CA ASN A 250 7.22 17.94 12.83
C ASN A 250 6.35 18.06 14.09
N ARG A 251 5.74 17.00 14.54
CA ARG A 251 5.01 17.03 15.81
C ARG A 251 5.99 16.94 16.98
N PRO A 252 5.87 17.84 17.96
CA PRO A 252 6.73 17.82 19.15
C PRO A 252 6.75 16.47 19.85
N ALA A 253 5.62 15.76 19.85
CA ALA A 253 5.48 14.45 20.49
C ALA A 253 6.31 13.32 19.82
N ARG A 254 6.88 13.56 18.64
CA ARG A 254 7.67 12.55 17.94
C ARG A 254 9.16 12.69 18.07
N ILE A 255 9.60 13.84 18.48
CA ILE A 255 11.02 14.15 18.56
C ILE A 255 11.40 14.07 20.02
N SER A 256 12.14 13.02 20.37
CA SER A 256 12.83 12.99 21.62
C SER A 256 13.83 14.15 21.64
N SER A 257 13.54 15.17 22.41
CA SER A 257 14.40 16.33 22.58
C SER A 257 14.39 16.80 24.04
N PRO A 258 15.40 17.57 24.46
CA PRO A 258 15.40 18.17 25.77
C PRO A 258 14.16 19.04 26.05
N ASP A 259 13.55 19.56 24.98
CA ASP A 259 12.37 20.44 25.06
C ASP A 259 11.07 19.64 25.15
N ASN A 260 11.13 18.31 24.94
CA ASN A 260 9.99 17.41 25.08
C ASN A 260 10.32 16.26 26.01
N PRO A 261 10.18 16.48 27.34
CA PRO A 261 10.54 15.47 28.34
C PRO A 261 9.68 14.20 28.28
N VAL A 262 8.48 14.26 27.72
CA VAL A 262 7.62 13.08 27.53
C VAL A 262 8.24 12.16 26.49
N ALA A 263 8.66 12.69 25.33
CA ALA A 263 9.37 11.95 24.32
C ALA A 263 10.74 11.44 24.84
N ALA A 264 11.46 12.28 25.58
CA ALA A 264 12.75 11.93 26.19
C ALA A 264 12.63 10.83 27.26
N SER A 265 11.51 10.75 27.96
CA SER A 265 11.26 9.70 28.95
C SER A 265 10.89 8.33 28.33
N GLY A 266 10.74 8.25 27.03
CA GLY A 266 10.25 7.04 26.35
C GLY A 266 8.78 6.74 26.60
N MET A 267 8.07 7.65 27.25
CA MET A 267 6.64 7.54 27.54
C MET A 267 5.78 8.35 26.56
N ASP A 268 6.30 8.67 25.39
CA ASP A 268 5.51 9.28 24.34
C ASP A 268 4.56 8.23 23.75
N LEU A 269 3.38 8.18 24.35
CA LEU A 269 2.31 7.26 23.96
C LEU A 269 1.74 7.57 22.57
N ALA A 270 2.12 8.69 21.97
CA ALA A 270 1.74 9.00 20.60
C ALA A 270 2.32 8.02 19.57
N TRP A 271 3.28 7.23 19.98
CA TRP A 271 3.98 6.28 19.14
C TRP A 271 3.24 4.95 18.95
N ASP A 272 2.46 4.52 19.92
CA ASP A 272 1.69 3.27 19.84
C ASP A 272 0.25 3.59 19.49
N ASN A 273 0.01 3.92 18.24
CA ASN A 273 -1.26 4.49 17.86
C ASN A 273 -2.20 3.53 17.15
N GLN A 274 -1.76 2.32 16.93
CA GLN A 274 -2.65 1.29 16.38
C GLN A 274 -2.18 -0.11 16.78
N TYR A 275 -3.13 -1.03 16.75
CA TYR A 275 -2.87 -2.43 17.04
C TYR A 275 -2.22 -3.13 15.85
N TRP A 276 -2.90 -3.14 14.68
CA TRP A 276 -2.39 -3.64 13.40
C TRP A 276 -2.83 -2.73 12.26
N SER A 277 -2.05 -2.67 11.18
CA SER A 277 -2.48 -1.97 9.97
C SER A 277 -3.50 -2.79 9.20
N LEU A 278 -3.13 -3.98 8.80
CA LEU A 278 -3.99 -4.93 8.08
C LEU A 278 -4.05 -6.27 8.83
N TRP A 279 -5.27 -6.70 9.13
CA TRP A 279 -5.54 -7.98 9.77
C TRP A 279 -6.35 -8.87 8.84
N VAL A 280 -5.71 -9.90 8.27
CA VAL A 280 -6.38 -10.93 7.45
C VAL A 280 -6.74 -12.11 8.35
N THR A 281 -8.01 -12.44 8.44
CA THR A 281 -8.51 -13.48 9.35
C THR A 281 -9.84 -14.07 8.87
N ASN A 282 -10.40 -15.03 9.60
CA ASN A 282 -11.68 -15.67 9.31
C ASN A 282 -11.79 -16.13 7.85
N ASN A 283 -10.78 -16.87 7.39
CA ASN A 283 -10.65 -17.30 6.01
C ASN A 283 -10.57 -16.15 4.97
N GLY A 284 -10.13 -14.98 5.38
CA GLY A 284 -9.82 -13.88 4.45
C GLY A 284 -8.71 -14.24 3.47
N GLY A 285 -8.80 -13.75 2.26
CA GLY A 285 -7.83 -13.95 1.19
C GLY A 285 -8.03 -12.96 0.06
N GLY A 286 -7.73 -13.36 -1.18
CA GLY A 286 -7.88 -12.53 -2.35
C GLY A 286 -6.57 -11.88 -2.81
N THR A 287 -6.67 -10.79 -3.56
CA THR A 287 -5.52 -10.11 -4.13
C THR A 287 -5.21 -8.82 -3.39
N PHE A 288 -3.97 -8.68 -2.94
CA PHE A 288 -3.43 -7.49 -2.26
C PHE A 288 -2.34 -6.89 -3.13
N LYS A 289 -2.56 -5.68 -3.64
CA LYS A 289 -1.65 -5.03 -4.56
C LYS A 289 -1.37 -3.59 -4.13
N ASP A 290 -0.12 -3.14 -4.26
CA ASP A 290 0.30 -1.78 -3.93
C ASP A 290 -0.11 -1.33 -2.52
N ILE A 291 0.04 -2.22 -1.54
CA ILE A 291 -0.24 -1.92 -0.13
C ILE A 291 1.01 -1.31 0.51
N TRP A 292 0.83 -0.20 1.18
CA TRP A 292 1.90 0.41 1.96
C TRP A 292 1.49 0.67 3.39
N THR A 293 2.29 0.18 4.32
CA THR A 293 2.16 0.51 5.73
C THR A 293 3.34 1.40 6.15
N ALA A 294 3.10 2.68 6.28
CA ALA A 294 4.06 3.62 6.86
C ALA A 294 3.94 3.66 8.39
N SER A 295 3.19 2.75 8.94
CA SER A 295 2.80 2.75 10.33
C SER A 295 3.86 2.07 11.16
N THR A 296 4.74 2.86 11.64
CA THR A 296 5.90 2.47 12.40
C THR A 296 5.58 2.07 13.84
N TYR A 297 4.35 2.27 14.25
CA TYR A 297 3.91 2.11 15.65
C TYR A 297 2.74 1.16 15.78
N ALA A 298 2.54 0.32 14.78
CA ALA A 298 1.70 -0.84 14.87
C ALA A 298 2.49 -2.04 15.39
N THR A 299 1.86 -2.89 16.18
CA THR A 299 2.46 -4.18 16.57
C THR A 299 2.79 -5.02 15.34
N ASN A 300 1.93 -4.98 14.31
CA ASN A 300 2.14 -5.60 13.01
C ASN A 300 1.62 -4.71 11.88
N GLY A 301 2.40 -4.55 10.82
CA GLY A 301 1.93 -3.92 9.59
C GLY A 301 0.93 -4.80 8.85
N PHE A 302 1.25 -6.08 8.73
CA PHE A 302 0.39 -7.09 8.12
C PHE A 302 0.34 -8.30 9.05
N TYR A 303 -0.84 -8.66 9.53
CA TYR A 303 -1.07 -9.80 10.39
C TYR A 303 -2.09 -10.75 9.76
N ALA A 304 -1.72 -11.99 9.54
CA ALA A 304 -2.60 -13.02 8.99
C ALA A 304 -2.72 -14.20 9.95
N ASN A 305 -3.93 -14.60 10.27
CA ASN A 305 -4.23 -15.78 11.07
C ASN A 305 -5.60 -16.37 10.71
N ASN A 306 -5.85 -17.60 11.10
CA ASN A 306 -7.13 -18.28 10.87
C ASN A 306 -7.63 -18.17 9.42
N THR A 307 -6.72 -18.33 8.46
CA THR A 307 -7.06 -18.32 7.05
C THR A 307 -6.38 -19.47 6.31
N SER A 308 -7.14 -20.14 5.48
CA SER A 308 -6.70 -21.11 4.48
C SER A 308 -7.04 -20.68 3.06
N THR A 309 -7.74 -19.55 2.90
CA THR A 309 -8.07 -18.99 1.60
C THR A 309 -6.81 -18.48 0.91
N PRO A 310 -6.58 -18.82 -0.37
CA PRO A 310 -5.44 -18.34 -1.10
C PRO A 310 -5.41 -16.81 -1.17
N GLY A 311 -4.22 -16.25 -0.91
CA GLY A 311 -3.92 -14.82 -1.07
C GLY A 311 -2.80 -14.61 -2.07
N ARG A 312 -2.89 -13.56 -2.87
CA ARG A 312 -1.84 -13.10 -3.77
C ARG A 312 -1.38 -11.73 -3.34
N ILE A 313 -0.08 -11.55 -3.25
CA ILE A 313 0.51 -10.30 -2.77
C ILE A 313 1.44 -9.75 -3.85
N TYR A 314 1.16 -8.53 -4.31
CA TYR A 314 1.95 -7.81 -5.30
C TYR A 314 2.32 -6.42 -4.77
N ALA A 315 3.63 -6.09 -4.80
CA ALA A 315 4.12 -4.75 -4.42
C ALA A 315 3.61 -4.27 -3.03
N VAL A 316 3.82 -5.07 -2.00
CA VAL A 316 3.54 -4.68 -0.62
C VAL A 316 4.81 -4.13 0.02
N SER A 317 4.75 -2.93 0.56
CA SER A 317 5.82 -2.29 1.32
C SER A 317 5.41 -2.10 2.77
N ILE A 318 6.23 -2.61 3.67
CA ILE A 318 6.02 -2.49 5.11
C ILE A 318 7.21 -1.75 5.70
N GLU A 319 6.96 -0.53 6.17
CA GLU A 319 7.98 0.28 6.82
C GLU A 319 7.76 0.26 8.33
N HIS A 320 8.75 -0.23 9.05
CA HIS A 320 8.75 -0.21 10.50
C HIS A 320 9.92 0.63 11.01
N HIS A 321 9.62 1.66 11.77
CA HIS A 321 10.62 2.25 12.63
C HIS A 321 10.69 1.39 13.89
N VAL A 322 11.75 0.66 14.01
CA VAL A 322 12.03 -0.16 15.18
C VAL A 322 12.19 0.78 16.39
N ARG A 323 11.53 0.45 17.46
CA ARG A 323 11.80 1.02 18.78
C ARG A 323 13.18 0.63 19.28
#